data_e51d8844eff14f4956b4d14e31aa64ea
#
_entry.id   e51d8844eff14f4956b4d14e31aa64ea
#
_cell.length_a   1.000
_cell.length_b   1.000
_cell.length_c   1.000
_cell.angle_alpha   90.00
_cell.angle_beta   90.00
_cell.angle_gamma   90.00
#
_symmetry.space_group_name_H-M   'P 1'
#
loop_
_entity.id
_entity.type
_entity.pdbx_description
1 polymer ?
#
loop_
_entity_poly.entity_id
_entity_poly.type
_entity_poly.pdbx_seq_one_letter_code
_entity_poly.pdbx_strand_id
1 'polypeptide(L)'
;MEEKKAKVKFNVLAIICIIIFSFVLAPITLQNDTFYTIKIGEHIINNGIDMKDPFSWHEDLPYTYPHWAYDTATYLVYHLGEITGIQNGGMLFIYLATAILACVLGVLIYITCCRISKNNLISFFLTMFTIFLIRDFIAARAQLVTFILFVLTILFIESYIETNKKRYLFGLIIISIAIANIHVAVWPFFFVLFMPYIAEYIIACLIEKNIFATNILHFYKSKIKKYERKLEKAKTEEKRQKLELKIKSAKEDLNSQKQIVTKIIEKEEKKRKNPYKLKIEKKDNVKWLILVMVICAFTGLLTPLGNTPYTYLIKTMQGNTMNSISEHQPLTLYKDVETMVVLILFFGILIFTDTKIKLRDFFMLFGLIFLSFMSRRQISMLFIIGVYIFAKFLSYLVEKYDKEGCKKAINMANTLIGRTITISIVILVSVCFVREKMNDKFINEKKYPVEASTWILENLDIKNMHLYNEYNYGSYLLYRGIPVFIDSRADLYAPEFNKRKDEKKGRDIFSDYINISTLGTYYETKFDEYEITHVIVVNNSKLNMFLSRNENYTQLYKDSYFVVYERNVD
;
A
#
# COMPACT_ATOMS: atom_id res chain seq x y z
N MET A 1 -38.49 -3.66 9.52
CA MET A 1 -38.10 -2.31 9.97
C MET A 1 -37.19 -2.37 11.20
N GLU A 2 -37.47 -3.20 12.18
CA GLU A 2 -36.66 -3.36 13.42
C GLU A 2 -35.24 -3.88 13.16
N GLU A 3 -35.06 -4.88 12.31
CA GLU A 3 -33.72 -5.40 11.96
C GLU A 3 -32.84 -4.32 11.32
N LYS A 4 -33.41 -3.45 10.49
CA LYS A 4 -32.67 -2.31 9.89
C LYS A 4 -32.26 -1.29 10.96
N LYS A 5 -33.15 -1.01 11.93
CA LYS A 5 -32.84 -0.13 13.07
C LYS A 5 -31.75 -0.73 13.96
N ALA A 6 -31.81 -2.05 14.23
CA ALA A 6 -30.79 -2.75 15.03
C ALA A 6 -29.40 -2.70 14.37
N LYS A 7 -29.32 -2.91 13.04
CA LYS A 7 -28.07 -2.77 12.28
C LYS A 7 -27.50 -1.36 12.33
N VAL A 8 -28.35 -0.32 12.21
CA VAL A 8 -27.89 1.07 12.29
C VAL A 8 -27.33 1.39 13.68
N LYS A 9 -28.02 0.98 14.75
CA LYS A 9 -27.54 1.19 16.14
C LYS A 9 -26.20 0.48 16.37
N PHE A 10 -26.05 -0.76 15.88
CA PHE A 10 -24.80 -1.50 15.99
C PHE A 10 -23.66 -0.84 15.22
N ASN A 11 -23.92 -0.29 14.02
CA ASN A 11 -22.90 0.42 13.26
C ASN A 11 -22.36 1.65 13.99
N VAL A 12 -23.22 2.41 14.66
CA VAL A 12 -22.80 3.57 15.47
C VAL A 12 -21.88 3.11 16.61
N LEU A 13 -22.28 2.06 17.34
CA LEU A 13 -21.48 1.47 18.39
C LEU A 13 -20.10 1.01 17.87
N ALA A 14 -20.10 0.27 16.76
CA ALA A 14 -18.88 -0.25 16.13
C ALA A 14 -17.93 0.88 15.71
N ILE A 15 -18.47 1.95 15.08
CA ILE A 15 -17.68 3.11 14.65
C ILE A 15 -17.05 3.81 15.86
N ILE A 16 -17.79 4.02 16.96
CA ILE A 16 -17.25 4.63 18.18
C ILE A 16 -16.10 3.78 18.74
N CYS A 17 -16.29 2.46 18.85
CA CYS A 17 -15.26 1.55 19.33
C CYS A 17 -14.00 1.56 18.43
N ILE A 18 -14.19 1.58 17.11
CA ILE A 18 -13.09 1.64 16.13
C ILE A 18 -12.32 2.95 16.27
N ILE A 19 -13.00 4.08 16.42
CA ILE A 19 -12.37 5.39 16.59
C ILE A 19 -11.54 5.41 17.88
N ILE A 20 -12.09 4.98 19.01
CA ILE A 20 -11.37 4.93 20.29
C ILE A 20 -10.11 4.08 20.14
N PHE A 21 -10.24 2.89 19.60
CA PHE A 21 -9.14 1.94 19.46
C PHE A 21 -8.06 2.42 18.48
N SER A 22 -8.47 2.93 17.31
CA SER A 22 -7.53 3.48 16.31
C SER A 22 -6.76 4.69 16.84
N PHE A 23 -7.44 5.58 17.58
CA PHE A 23 -6.81 6.74 18.19
C PHE A 23 -5.73 6.34 19.18
N VAL A 24 -6.03 5.38 20.06
CA VAL A 24 -5.09 4.90 21.06
C VAL A 24 -3.88 4.18 20.46
N LEU A 25 -4.06 3.50 19.35
CA LEU A 25 -2.96 2.80 18.67
C LEU A 25 -2.01 3.74 17.90
N ALA A 26 -2.40 4.99 17.61
CA ALA A 26 -1.51 5.95 16.97
C ALA A 26 -0.25 6.21 17.82
N PRO A 27 0.97 6.16 17.24
CA PRO A 27 2.22 6.35 17.98
C PRO A 27 2.40 7.82 18.39
N ILE A 28 2.86 8.05 19.62
CA ILE A 28 3.22 9.38 20.11
C ILE A 28 4.60 9.78 19.56
N THR A 29 5.55 8.84 19.61
CA THR A 29 6.92 9.08 19.14
C THR A 29 6.99 9.18 17.63
N LEU A 30 7.55 10.27 17.13
CA LEU A 30 7.74 10.50 15.72
C LEU A 30 8.84 9.59 15.15
N GLN A 31 8.63 9.14 13.92
CA GLN A 31 9.63 8.35 13.20
C GLN A 31 10.63 9.26 12.47
N ASN A 32 11.79 8.70 12.11
CA ASN A 32 12.86 9.44 11.42
C ASN A 32 12.35 10.16 10.17
N ASP A 33 11.53 9.49 9.36
CA ASP A 33 10.98 10.06 8.12
C ASP A 33 10.12 11.31 8.35
N THR A 34 9.45 11.42 9.48
CA THR A 34 8.60 12.58 9.80
C THR A 34 9.42 13.88 9.84
N PHE A 35 10.68 13.81 10.30
CA PHE A 35 11.55 14.97 10.44
C PHE A 35 11.95 15.56 9.07
N TYR A 36 12.37 14.71 8.11
CA TYR A 36 12.68 15.22 6.78
C TYR A 36 11.40 15.70 6.05
N THR A 37 10.27 15.01 6.23
CA THR A 37 8.98 15.41 5.64
C THR A 37 8.60 16.83 6.02
N ILE A 38 8.76 17.22 7.31
CA ILE A 38 8.51 18.59 7.78
C ILE A 38 9.43 19.58 7.06
N LYS A 39 10.73 19.29 6.98
CA LYS A 39 11.72 20.21 6.39
C LYS A 39 11.61 20.33 4.87
N ILE A 40 11.28 19.24 4.19
CA ILE A 40 10.99 19.26 2.75
C ILE A 40 9.73 20.08 2.48
N GLY A 41 8.67 19.90 3.29
CA GLY A 41 7.47 20.73 3.17
C GLY A 41 7.74 22.21 3.36
N GLU A 42 8.59 22.58 4.35
CA GLU A 42 9.07 23.95 4.56
C GLU A 42 9.83 24.47 3.34
N HIS A 43 10.75 23.67 2.79
CA HIS A 43 11.52 24.04 1.62
C HIS A 43 10.62 24.27 0.40
N ILE A 44 9.66 23.39 0.14
CA ILE A 44 8.72 23.53 -0.98
C ILE A 44 7.89 24.82 -0.87
N ILE A 45 7.42 25.17 0.32
CA ILE A 45 6.65 26.41 0.54
C ILE A 45 7.50 27.65 0.25
N ASN A 46 8.78 27.65 0.67
CA ASN A 46 9.66 28.81 0.59
C ASN A 46 10.34 28.92 -0.78
N ASN A 47 10.73 27.82 -1.40
CA ASN A 47 11.58 27.79 -2.59
C ASN A 47 10.95 27.10 -3.81
N GLY A 48 9.81 26.38 -3.61
CA GLY A 48 9.21 25.56 -4.65
C GLY A 48 9.87 24.19 -4.80
N ILE A 49 9.54 23.50 -5.90
CA ILE A 49 10.12 22.19 -6.27
C ILE A 49 11.26 22.44 -7.25
N ASP A 50 12.49 22.48 -6.76
CA ASP A 50 13.70 22.79 -7.52
C ASP A 50 14.46 21.56 -8.04
N MET A 51 13.98 20.34 -7.67
CA MET A 51 14.56 19.04 -8.03
C MET A 51 16.01 18.85 -7.55
N LYS A 52 16.40 19.52 -6.47
CA LYS A 52 17.72 19.44 -5.81
C LYS A 52 17.55 19.11 -4.33
N ASP A 53 18.56 18.47 -3.75
CA ASP A 53 18.64 18.29 -2.30
C ASP A 53 19.22 19.51 -1.60
N PRO A 54 18.49 20.14 -0.67
CA PRO A 54 18.98 21.31 0.04
C PRO A 54 19.59 21.00 1.42
N PHE A 55 19.67 19.72 1.83
CA PHE A 55 19.93 19.36 3.23
C PHE A 55 21.20 18.56 3.47
N SER A 56 21.67 17.78 2.50
CA SER A 56 22.97 17.14 2.65
C SER A 56 24.09 18.12 2.27
N TRP A 57 25.26 17.90 2.80
CA TRP A 57 26.45 18.67 2.38
C TRP A 57 27.08 18.13 1.08
N HIS A 58 26.55 17.03 0.54
CA HIS A 58 26.94 16.57 -0.80
C HIS A 58 26.48 17.58 -1.86
N GLU A 59 27.40 18.07 -2.66
CA GLU A 59 27.09 19.06 -3.67
C GLU A 59 26.17 18.52 -4.77
N ASP A 60 25.14 19.31 -5.12
CA ASP A 60 24.26 19.14 -6.29
C ASP A 60 23.62 17.77 -6.43
N LEU A 61 23.19 17.12 -5.35
CA LEU A 61 22.39 15.89 -5.44
C LEU A 61 21.01 16.17 -6.04
N PRO A 62 20.61 15.49 -7.14
CA PRO A 62 19.25 15.59 -7.65
C PRO A 62 18.26 14.94 -6.68
N TYR A 63 17.18 15.62 -6.35
CA TYR A 63 16.11 15.10 -5.52
C TYR A 63 14.76 15.16 -6.24
N THR A 64 13.97 14.09 -6.18
CA THR A 64 12.75 13.92 -6.99
C THR A 64 11.47 14.30 -6.25
N TYR A 65 11.52 14.70 -4.99
CA TYR A 65 10.37 15.07 -4.14
C TYR A 65 9.19 14.07 -4.21
N PRO A 66 9.40 12.78 -3.94
CA PRO A 66 8.42 11.72 -4.24
C PRO A 66 7.12 11.81 -3.44
N HIS A 67 7.07 12.65 -2.41
CA HIS A 67 5.92 12.86 -1.54
C HIS A 67 5.51 14.34 -1.43
N TRP A 68 5.87 15.17 -2.41
CA TRP A 68 5.79 16.64 -2.32
C TRP A 68 4.48 17.17 -1.72
N ALA A 69 3.32 16.64 -2.13
CA ALA A 69 2.03 17.11 -1.62
C ALA A 69 1.79 16.69 -0.16
N TYR A 70 2.26 15.50 0.22
CA TYR A 70 2.21 15.03 1.60
C TYR A 70 3.17 15.84 2.49
N ASP A 71 4.39 16.07 2.04
CA ASP A 71 5.41 16.82 2.77
C ASP A 71 4.94 18.26 3.03
N THR A 72 4.40 18.92 1.99
CA THR A 72 3.80 20.25 2.12
C THR A 72 2.64 20.27 3.12
N ALA A 73 1.72 19.29 3.05
CA ALA A 73 0.59 19.21 3.98
C ALA A 73 1.08 18.96 5.42
N THR A 74 2.10 18.12 5.60
CA THR A 74 2.68 17.82 6.92
C THR A 74 3.32 19.06 7.53
N TYR A 75 4.09 19.84 6.75
CA TYR A 75 4.65 21.10 7.22
C TYR A 75 3.57 22.10 7.62
N LEU A 76 2.51 22.25 6.82
CA LEU A 76 1.40 23.15 7.16
C LEU A 76 0.73 22.76 8.49
N VAL A 77 0.52 21.46 8.73
CA VAL A 77 -0.02 20.95 10.00
C VAL A 77 0.94 21.24 11.15
N TYR A 78 2.23 21.00 10.95
CA TYR A 78 3.28 21.30 11.92
C TYR A 78 3.30 22.81 12.27
N HIS A 79 3.33 23.66 11.26
CA HIS A 79 3.38 25.12 11.40
C HIS A 79 2.12 25.68 12.12
N LEU A 80 0.95 25.13 11.81
CA LEU A 80 -0.28 25.46 12.54
C LEU A 80 -0.14 25.17 14.04
N GLY A 81 0.51 24.07 14.41
CA GLY A 81 0.79 23.71 15.79
C GLY A 81 1.76 24.70 16.45
N GLU A 82 2.80 25.12 15.75
CA GLU A 82 3.78 26.10 16.25
C GLU A 82 3.12 27.47 16.54
N ILE A 83 2.25 27.94 15.65
CA ILE A 83 1.53 29.23 15.81
C ILE A 83 0.65 29.24 17.08
N THR A 84 0.20 28.09 17.58
CA THR A 84 -0.61 28.04 18.81
C THR A 84 0.14 28.46 20.06
N GLY A 85 1.48 28.49 20.04
CA GLY A 85 2.32 28.77 21.20
C GLY A 85 2.34 27.65 22.25
N ILE A 86 1.72 26.51 21.99
CA ILE A 86 1.76 25.33 22.85
C ILE A 86 3.16 24.72 22.79
N GLN A 87 3.74 24.35 23.91
CA GLN A 87 5.03 23.68 23.95
C GLN A 87 4.97 22.38 23.11
N ASN A 88 5.89 22.24 22.15
CA ASN A 88 5.89 21.17 21.15
C ASN A 88 4.60 21.10 20.31
N GLY A 89 3.92 22.25 20.11
CA GLY A 89 2.64 22.32 19.39
C GLY A 89 2.70 21.71 17.99
N GLY A 90 3.78 21.96 17.24
CA GLY A 90 3.97 21.36 15.90
C GLY A 90 3.94 19.83 15.94
N MET A 91 4.66 19.21 16.86
CA MET A 91 4.70 17.75 17.00
C MET A 91 3.38 17.18 17.53
N LEU A 92 2.72 17.90 18.43
CA LEU A 92 1.37 17.54 18.90
C LEU A 92 0.37 17.51 17.74
N PHE A 93 0.39 18.49 16.83
CA PHE A 93 -0.50 18.54 15.70
C PHE A 93 -0.22 17.44 14.68
N ILE A 94 1.04 17.07 14.46
CA ILE A 94 1.42 15.90 13.65
C ILE A 94 0.87 14.61 14.27
N TYR A 95 1.01 14.42 15.58
CA TYR A 95 0.42 13.28 16.30
C TYR A 95 -1.10 13.23 16.13
N LEU A 96 -1.80 14.34 16.38
CA LEU A 96 -3.26 14.41 16.24
C LEU A 96 -3.71 14.14 14.81
N ALA A 97 -3.03 14.69 13.79
CA ALA A 97 -3.32 14.40 12.39
C ALA A 97 -3.12 12.92 12.07
N THR A 98 -2.06 12.30 12.56
CA THR A 98 -1.79 10.86 12.39
C THR A 98 -2.88 10.02 13.04
N ALA A 99 -3.30 10.37 14.26
CA ALA A 99 -4.37 9.68 14.98
C ALA A 99 -5.72 9.82 14.27
N ILE A 100 -6.04 11.01 13.72
CA ILE A 100 -7.25 11.23 12.91
C ILE A 100 -7.21 10.38 11.64
N LEU A 101 -6.07 10.34 10.93
CA LEU A 101 -5.93 9.50 9.72
C LEU A 101 -6.06 8.01 10.06
N ALA A 102 -5.54 7.55 11.20
CA ALA A 102 -5.73 6.18 11.67
C ALA A 102 -7.21 5.87 11.95
N CYS A 103 -7.95 6.80 12.57
CA CYS A 103 -9.40 6.68 12.78
C CYS A 103 -10.15 6.62 11.44
N VAL A 104 -9.81 7.48 10.48
CA VAL A 104 -10.40 7.48 9.13
C VAL A 104 -10.14 6.15 8.43
N LEU A 105 -8.91 5.63 8.49
CA LEU A 105 -8.57 4.33 7.92
C LEU A 105 -9.41 3.21 8.55
N GLY A 106 -9.49 3.14 9.87
CA GLY A 106 -10.28 2.14 10.58
C GLY A 106 -11.76 2.17 10.21
N VAL A 107 -12.36 3.36 10.19
CA VAL A 107 -13.78 3.53 9.80
C VAL A 107 -13.99 3.13 8.33
N LEU A 108 -13.09 3.49 7.43
CA LEU A 108 -13.19 3.13 6.01
C LEU A 108 -13.04 1.62 5.79
N ILE A 109 -12.12 0.94 6.51
CA ILE A 109 -12.01 -0.53 6.48
C ILE A 109 -13.34 -1.13 6.92
N TYR A 110 -13.93 -0.67 8.03
CA TYR A 110 -15.21 -1.16 8.52
C TYR A 110 -16.35 -1.00 7.51
N ILE A 111 -16.50 0.21 6.96
CA ILE A 111 -17.54 0.51 5.95
C ILE A 111 -17.37 -0.39 4.73
N THR A 112 -16.14 -0.56 4.27
CA THR A 112 -15.83 -1.40 3.10
C THR A 112 -16.09 -2.87 3.39
N CYS A 113 -15.69 -3.38 4.56
CA CYS A 113 -16.01 -4.73 5.00
C CYS A 113 -17.51 -4.96 5.09
N CYS A 114 -18.28 -4.04 5.71
CA CYS A 114 -19.74 -4.14 5.81
C CYS A 114 -20.41 -4.19 4.44
N ARG A 115 -19.93 -3.37 3.50
CA ARG A 115 -20.47 -3.33 2.15
C ARG A 115 -20.21 -4.63 1.38
N ILE A 116 -19.00 -5.17 1.50
CA ILE A 116 -18.54 -6.34 0.74
C ILE A 116 -19.09 -7.64 1.35
N SER A 117 -19.04 -7.79 2.67
CA SER A 117 -19.44 -9.01 3.39
C SER A 117 -20.94 -9.06 3.73
N LYS A 118 -21.59 -7.90 3.81
CA LYS A 118 -22.97 -7.71 4.25
C LYS A 118 -23.24 -8.17 5.69
N ASN A 119 -22.19 -8.39 6.49
CA ASN A 119 -22.24 -8.78 7.89
C ASN A 119 -21.49 -7.79 8.78
N ASN A 120 -22.23 -6.99 9.56
CA ASN A 120 -21.69 -5.90 10.36
C ASN A 120 -20.85 -6.38 11.56
N LEU A 121 -21.27 -7.52 12.16
CA LEU A 121 -20.58 -8.09 13.33
C LEU A 121 -19.18 -8.60 12.94
N ILE A 122 -19.11 -9.42 11.89
CA ILE A 122 -17.83 -9.94 11.37
C ILE A 122 -16.94 -8.77 10.92
N SER A 123 -17.53 -7.78 10.23
CA SER A 123 -16.79 -6.60 9.79
C SER A 123 -16.19 -5.83 10.96
N PHE A 124 -16.91 -5.70 12.08
CA PHE A 124 -16.41 -5.05 13.28
C PHE A 124 -15.18 -5.77 13.87
N PHE A 125 -15.30 -7.06 14.14
CA PHE A 125 -14.19 -7.83 14.72
C PHE A 125 -12.97 -7.87 13.80
N LEU A 126 -13.17 -8.10 12.50
CA LEU A 126 -12.07 -8.12 11.54
C LEU A 126 -11.40 -6.75 11.40
N THR A 127 -12.16 -5.65 11.45
CA THR A 127 -11.59 -4.31 11.42
C THR A 127 -10.74 -4.05 12.65
N MET A 128 -11.24 -4.35 13.87
CA MET A 128 -10.47 -4.20 15.11
C MET A 128 -9.16 -5.01 15.06
N PHE A 129 -9.25 -6.25 14.59
CA PHE A 129 -8.09 -7.13 14.44
C PHE A 129 -7.10 -6.61 13.38
N THR A 130 -7.60 -6.12 12.24
CA THR A 130 -6.75 -5.53 11.19
C THR A 130 -6.00 -4.30 11.70
N ILE A 131 -6.68 -3.37 12.42
CA ILE A 131 -6.03 -2.18 12.97
C ILE A 131 -4.94 -2.57 13.96
N PHE A 132 -5.19 -3.60 14.80
CA PHE A 132 -4.18 -4.14 15.70
C PHE A 132 -2.95 -4.69 14.94
N LEU A 133 -3.17 -5.47 13.89
CA LEU A 133 -2.09 -6.07 13.09
C LEU A 133 -1.25 -5.03 12.33
N ILE A 134 -1.86 -3.91 11.93
CA ILE A 134 -1.15 -2.84 11.21
C ILE A 134 -0.63 -1.72 12.11
N ARG A 135 -0.70 -1.84 13.44
CA ARG A 135 -0.33 -0.77 14.39
C ARG A 135 1.07 -0.21 14.16
N ASP A 136 2.03 -1.07 13.80
CA ASP A 136 3.42 -0.67 13.55
C ASP A 136 3.62 0.08 12.21
N PHE A 137 2.61 0.02 11.32
CA PHE A 137 2.56 0.75 10.06
C PHE A 137 1.77 2.06 10.16
N ILE A 138 1.16 2.35 11.32
CA ILE A 138 0.51 3.63 11.60
C ILE A 138 1.58 4.62 12.00
N ALA A 139 1.92 5.55 11.13
CA ALA A 139 2.94 6.56 11.35
C ALA A 139 2.65 7.83 10.56
N ALA A 140 3.29 8.94 10.92
CA ALA A 140 3.24 10.20 10.18
C ALA A 140 4.06 10.11 8.88
N ARG A 141 3.59 9.29 7.96
CA ARG A 141 4.19 9.00 6.64
C ARG A 141 3.12 9.05 5.54
N ALA A 142 3.50 9.37 4.32
CA ALA A 142 2.63 9.33 3.14
C ALA A 142 1.94 7.97 2.95
N GLN A 143 2.54 6.89 3.45
CA GLN A 143 2.00 5.53 3.43
C GLN A 143 0.63 5.42 4.11
N LEU A 144 0.37 6.11 5.23
CA LEU A 144 -0.91 6.07 5.93
C LEU A 144 -2.05 6.63 5.07
N VAL A 145 -1.79 7.74 4.36
CA VAL A 145 -2.76 8.30 3.40
C VAL A 145 -2.96 7.36 2.21
N THR A 146 -1.89 6.71 1.75
CA THR A 146 -1.97 5.71 0.68
C THR A 146 -2.86 4.52 1.05
N PHE A 147 -2.79 4.05 2.29
CA PHE A 147 -3.69 2.99 2.79
C PHE A 147 -5.16 3.39 2.68
N ILE A 148 -5.50 4.62 3.07
CA ILE A 148 -6.84 5.19 2.92
C ILE A 148 -7.27 5.20 1.45
N LEU A 149 -6.41 5.67 0.55
CA LEU A 149 -6.68 5.74 -0.89
C LEU A 149 -6.85 4.35 -1.52
N PHE A 150 -6.10 3.34 -1.09
CA PHE A 150 -6.24 1.97 -1.56
C PHE A 150 -7.54 1.30 -1.06
N VAL A 151 -7.93 1.55 0.20
CA VAL A 151 -9.24 1.12 0.72
C VAL A 151 -10.38 1.75 -0.10
N LEU A 152 -10.30 3.04 -0.38
CA LEU A 152 -11.27 3.74 -1.23
C LEU A 152 -11.28 3.17 -2.66
N THR A 153 -10.13 2.79 -3.21
CA THR A 153 -10.04 2.15 -4.53
C THR A 153 -10.83 0.85 -4.55
N ILE A 154 -10.63 -0.05 -3.59
CA ILE A 154 -11.39 -1.30 -3.49
C ILE A 154 -12.87 -1.03 -3.28
N LEU A 155 -13.22 -0.10 -2.38
CA LEU A 155 -14.62 0.30 -2.14
C LEU A 155 -15.29 0.78 -3.43
N PHE A 156 -14.59 1.58 -4.24
CA PHE A 156 -15.15 2.13 -5.48
C PHE A 156 -15.23 1.07 -6.58
N ILE A 157 -14.23 0.21 -6.74
CA ILE A 157 -14.29 -0.91 -7.70
C ILE A 157 -15.46 -1.84 -7.37
N GLU A 158 -15.56 -2.34 -6.12
CA GLU A 158 -16.65 -3.24 -5.71
C GLU A 158 -18.01 -2.55 -5.80
N SER A 159 -18.09 -1.26 -5.41
CA SER A 159 -19.33 -0.47 -5.51
C SER A 159 -19.76 -0.25 -6.96
N TYR A 160 -18.81 -0.05 -7.86
CA TYR A 160 -19.08 0.07 -9.28
C TYR A 160 -19.59 -1.26 -9.88
N ILE A 161 -18.91 -2.35 -9.59
CA ILE A 161 -19.30 -3.69 -10.07
C ILE A 161 -20.71 -4.07 -9.60
N GLU A 162 -21.07 -3.69 -8.36
CA GLU A 162 -22.38 -4.00 -7.79
C GLU A 162 -23.50 -3.08 -8.35
N THR A 163 -23.24 -1.77 -8.49
CA THR A 163 -24.30 -0.77 -8.76
C THR A 163 -24.27 -0.18 -10.17
N ASN A 164 -23.19 -0.36 -10.91
CA ASN A 164 -22.92 0.22 -12.24
C ASN A 164 -23.00 1.77 -12.29
N LYS A 165 -22.80 2.46 -11.14
CA LYS A 165 -22.86 3.92 -11.06
C LYS A 165 -21.54 4.57 -11.47
N LYS A 166 -21.53 5.37 -12.54
CA LYS A 166 -20.33 6.01 -13.12
C LYS A 166 -19.57 6.92 -12.15
N ARG A 167 -20.20 7.46 -11.09
CA ARG A 167 -19.53 8.27 -10.07
C ARG A 167 -18.33 7.58 -9.42
N TYR A 168 -18.39 6.26 -9.28
CA TYR A 168 -17.26 5.49 -8.71
C TYR A 168 -16.07 5.43 -9.67
N LEU A 169 -16.32 5.36 -10.98
CA LEU A 169 -15.26 5.43 -11.99
C LEU A 169 -14.54 6.79 -11.97
N PHE A 170 -15.31 7.87 -11.83
CA PHE A 170 -14.73 9.22 -11.69
C PHE A 170 -13.91 9.34 -10.40
N GLY A 171 -14.39 8.77 -9.28
CA GLY A 171 -13.64 8.72 -8.02
C GLY A 171 -12.31 7.98 -8.14
N LEU A 172 -12.24 6.90 -8.95
CA LEU A 172 -10.98 6.17 -9.21
C LEU A 172 -9.95 7.04 -9.93
N ILE A 173 -10.38 7.90 -10.86
CA ILE A 173 -9.50 8.84 -11.56
C ILE A 173 -8.92 9.87 -10.55
N ILE A 174 -9.77 10.43 -9.67
CA ILE A 174 -9.32 11.37 -8.63
C ILE A 174 -8.32 10.69 -7.70
N ILE A 175 -8.58 9.45 -7.27
CA ILE A 175 -7.65 8.69 -6.41
C ILE A 175 -6.30 8.48 -7.12
N SER A 176 -6.30 8.16 -8.41
CA SER A 176 -5.06 7.98 -9.18
C SER A 176 -4.22 9.27 -9.21
N ILE A 177 -4.86 10.43 -9.45
CA ILE A 177 -4.20 11.75 -9.39
C ILE A 177 -3.64 12.00 -7.99
N ALA A 178 -4.44 11.73 -6.93
CA ALA A 178 -4.02 11.92 -5.55
C ALA A 178 -2.77 11.09 -5.21
N ILE A 179 -2.76 9.79 -5.56
CA ILE A 179 -1.62 8.92 -5.29
C ILE A 179 -0.36 9.39 -6.04
N ALA A 180 -0.49 9.81 -7.31
CA ALA A 180 0.64 10.30 -8.11
C ALA A 180 1.31 11.56 -7.52
N ASN A 181 0.61 12.32 -6.68
CA ASN A 181 1.12 13.54 -6.05
C ASN A 181 1.48 13.35 -4.57
N ILE A 182 0.79 12.46 -3.85
CA ILE A 182 1.01 12.23 -2.42
C ILE A 182 2.13 11.20 -2.18
N HIS A 183 2.21 10.16 -3.05
CA HIS A 183 3.15 9.06 -2.86
C HIS A 183 3.48 8.38 -4.21
N VAL A 184 4.36 9.01 -4.97
CA VAL A 184 4.66 8.60 -6.35
C VAL A 184 5.17 7.16 -6.47
N ALA A 185 5.96 6.69 -5.50
CA ALA A 185 6.54 5.35 -5.50
C ALA A 185 5.49 4.22 -5.56
N VAL A 186 4.31 4.45 -4.99
CA VAL A 186 3.24 3.45 -4.93
C VAL A 186 2.14 3.64 -5.99
N TRP A 187 2.23 4.68 -6.81
CA TRP A 187 1.26 4.90 -7.88
C TRP A 187 1.10 3.71 -8.84
N PRO A 188 2.15 2.97 -9.24
CA PRO A 188 1.99 1.76 -10.05
C PRO A 188 1.19 0.65 -9.36
N PHE A 189 1.23 0.55 -8.02
CA PHE A 189 0.45 -0.45 -7.27
C PHE A 189 -1.07 -0.19 -7.32
N PHE A 190 -1.50 1.05 -7.58
CA PHE A 190 -2.90 1.35 -7.84
C PHE A 190 -3.45 0.51 -8.99
N PHE A 191 -2.69 0.32 -10.07
CA PHE A 191 -3.09 -0.48 -11.23
C PHE A 191 -3.14 -1.98 -10.90
N VAL A 192 -2.27 -2.46 -10.01
CA VAL A 192 -2.26 -3.86 -9.58
C VAL A 192 -3.59 -4.25 -8.93
N LEU A 193 -4.28 -3.33 -8.26
CA LEU A 193 -5.58 -3.59 -7.65
C LEU A 193 -6.71 -3.87 -8.66
N PHE A 194 -6.57 -3.44 -9.91
CA PHE A 194 -7.52 -3.74 -10.99
C PHE A 194 -7.30 -5.13 -11.61
N MET A 195 -6.05 -5.63 -11.60
CA MET A 195 -5.67 -6.84 -12.31
C MET A 195 -6.51 -8.08 -11.96
N PRO A 196 -6.85 -8.37 -10.69
CA PRO A 196 -7.68 -9.51 -10.34
C PRO A 196 -9.07 -9.50 -11.00
N TYR A 197 -9.70 -8.31 -11.08
CA TYR A 197 -11.02 -8.13 -11.70
C TYR A 197 -10.96 -8.30 -13.20
N ILE A 198 -9.94 -7.74 -13.84
CA ILE A 198 -9.70 -7.84 -15.28
C ILE A 198 -9.36 -9.27 -15.66
N ALA A 199 -8.49 -9.94 -14.89
CA ALA A 199 -8.13 -11.34 -15.12
C ALA A 199 -9.36 -12.26 -15.04
N GLU A 200 -10.22 -12.12 -14.00
CA GLU A 200 -11.45 -12.89 -13.91
C GLU A 200 -12.36 -12.65 -15.13
N TYR A 201 -12.52 -11.38 -15.56
CA TYR A 201 -13.34 -11.03 -16.71
C TYR A 201 -12.79 -11.64 -18.02
N ILE A 202 -11.49 -11.55 -18.26
CA ILE A 202 -10.85 -12.14 -19.46
C ILE A 202 -11.02 -13.66 -19.47
N ILE A 203 -10.74 -14.33 -18.34
CA ILE A 203 -10.89 -15.78 -18.22
C ILE A 203 -12.34 -16.18 -18.41
N ALA A 204 -13.31 -15.46 -17.84
CA ALA A 204 -14.73 -15.71 -18.04
C ALA A 204 -15.13 -15.56 -19.51
N CYS A 205 -14.63 -14.54 -20.22
CA CYS A 205 -14.85 -14.36 -21.64
C CYS A 205 -14.23 -15.48 -22.50
N LEU A 206 -13.04 -15.96 -22.13
CA LEU A 206 -12.37 -17.08 -22.82
C LEU A 206 -13.14 -18.39 -22.63
N ILE A 207 -13.68 -18.61 -21.43
CA ILE A 207 -14.49 -19.80 -21.12
C ILE A 207 -15.85 -19.75 -21.83
N GLU A 208 -16.51 -18.58 -21.89
CA GLU A 208 -17.78 -18.42 -22.62
C GLU A 208 -17.60 -18.46 -24.12
N LYS A 209 -16.52 -17.91 -24.63
CA LYS A 209 -16.09 -18.15 -25.99
C LYS A 209 -15.52 -19.56 -26.05
N ASN A 210 -16.42 -20.55 -26.15
CA ASN A 210 -16.08 -21.75 -26.85
C ASN A 210 -15.89 -21.33 -28.34
N ILE A 211 -14.71 -20.71 -28.59
CA ILE A 211 -14.34 -19.99 -29.82
C ILE A 211 -14.53 -20.94 -31.04
N PHE A 212 -14.37 -22.24 -30.84
CA PHE A 212 -14.62 -23.26 -31.83
C PHE A 212 -16.12 -23.43 -32.13
N ALA A 213 -16.96 -23.53 -31.10
CA ALA A 213 -18.36 -23.87 -31.28
C ALA A 213 -19.19 -22.71 -31.86
N THR A 214 -18.95 -21.48 -31.40
CA THR A 214 -19.64 -20.28 -31.92
C THR A 214 -19.15 -19.90 -33.31
N ASN A 215 -17.87 -20.07 -33.63
CA ASN A 215 -17.33 -19.80 -34.95
C ASN A 215 -17.80 -20.81 -35.98
N ILE A 216 -17.94 -22.08 -35.64
CA ILE A 216 -18.51 -23.11 -36.50
C ILE A 216 -19.97 -22.78 -36.86
N LEU A 217 -20.79 -22.45 -35.84
CA LEU A 217 -22.19 -22.08 -36.08
C LEU A 217 -22.32 -20.79 -36.91
N HIS A 218 -21.45 -19.81 -36.66
CA HIS A 218 -21.41 -18.58 -37.46
C HIS A 218 -20.99 -18.82 -38.90
N PHE A 219 -20.02 -19.71 -39.14
CA PHE A 219 -19.59 -20.12 -40.46
C PHE A 219 -20.74 -20.75 -41.26
N TYR A 220 -21.47 -21.72 -40.69
CA TYR A 220 -22.60 -22.35 -41.37
C TYR A 220 -23.74 -21.36 -41.62
N LYS A 221 -24.08 -20.49 -40.66
CA LYS A 221 -25.08 -19.41 -40.88
C LYS A 221 -24.67 -18.45 -42.00
N SER A 222 -23.40 -18.05 -42.04
CA SER A 222 -22.86 -17.19 -43.10
C SER A 222 -22.89 -17.88 -44.47
N LYS A 223 -22.57 -19.19 -44.52
CA LYS A 223 -22.62 -20.03 -45.73
C LYS A 223 -24.05 -20.15 -46.27
N ILE A 224 -25.03 -20.39 -45.42
CA ILE A 224 -26.46 -20.43 -45.75
C ILE A 224 -26.90 -19.08 -46.32
N LYS A 225 -26.63 -17.97 -45.64
CA LYS A 225 -26.98 -16.62 -46.10
C LYS A 225 -26.36 -16.26 -47.44
N LYS A 226 -25.13 -16.75 -47.71
CA LYS A 226 -24.48 -16.60 -49.02
C LYS A 226 -25.17 -17.39 -50.12
N TYR A 227 -25.65 -18.61 -49.83
CA TYR A 227 -26.39 -19.42 -50.81
C TYR A 227 -27.79 -18.86 -51.04
N GLU A 228 -28.49 -18.38 -50.04
CA GLU A 228 -29.81 -17.72 -50.17
C GLU A 228 -29.73 -16.48 -51.07
N ARG A 229 -28.70 -15.61 -50.85
CA ARG A 229 -28.45 -14.45 -51.75
C ARG A 229 -28.12 -14.85 -53.19
N LYS A 230 -27.51 -16.02 -53.40
CA LYS A 230 -27.25 -16.54 -54.75
C LYS A 230 -28.49 -17.14 -55.38
N LEU A 231 -29.38 -17.74 -54.60
CA LEU A 231 -30.67 -18.24 -55.00
C LEU A 231 -31.58 -17.14 -55.53
N GLU A 232 -31.65 -16.00 -54.82
CA GLU A 232 -32.39 -14.80 -55.23
C GLU A 232 -31.94 -14.26 -56.60
N LYS A 233 -30.67 -14.45 -56.94
CA LYS A 233 -30.07 -13.97 -58.20
C LYS A 233 -30.04 -15.01 -59.31
N ALA A 234 -30.52 -16.21 -59.07
CA ALA A 234 -30.44 -17.30 -60.02
C ALA A 234 -31.59 -17.21 -61.10
N LYS A 235 -31.18 -17.10 -62.37
CA LYS A 235 -32.11 -16.93 -63.54
C LYS A 235 -32.50 -18.24 -64.18
N THR A 236 -31.87 -19.38 -63.86
CA THR A 236 -32.10 -20.68 -64.47
C THR A 236 -32.61 -21.70 -63.47
N GLU A 237 -33.61 -22.50 -63.80
CA GLU A 237 -34.24 -23.50 -62.93
C GLU A 237 -33.23 -24.54 -62.39
N GLU A 238 -32.34 -25.00 -63.25
CA GLU A 238 -31.26 -25.92 -62.86
C GLU A 238 -30.29 -25.37 -61.82
N LYS A 239 -29.98 -24.05 -61.89
CA LYS A 239 -29.18 -23.37 -60.87
C LYS A 239 -29.92 -23.17 -59.54
N ARG A 240 -31.23 -22.98 -59.59
CA ARG A 240 -32.08 -22.89 -58.40
C ARG A 240 -32.11 -24.18 -57.61
N GLN A 241 -32.44 -25.30 -58.29
CA GLN A 241 -32.47 -26.64 -57.68
C GLN A 241 -31.11 -27.00 -57.03
N LYS A 242 -29.99 -26.68 -57.71
CA LYS A 242 -28.64 -26.97 -57.24
C LYS A 242 -28.28 -26.10 -55.99
N LEU A 243 -28.80 -24.88 -55.87
CA LEU A 243 -28.62 -24.02 -54.75
C LEU A 243 -29.54 -24.40 -53.56
N GLU A 244 -30.75 -24.82 -53.82
CA GLU A 244 -31.68 -25.34 -52.81
C GLU A 244 -31.15 -26.61 -52.14
N LEU A 245 -30.58 -27.55 -52.90
CA LEU A 245 -29.89 -28.72 -52.36
C LEU A 245 -28.70 -28.32 -51.46
N LYS A 246 -27.90 -27.33 -51.89
CA LYS A 246 -26.79 -26.82 -51.07
C LYS A 246 -27.25 -26.12 -49.80
N ILE A 247 -28.38 -25.41 -49.82
CA ILE A 247 -28.97 -24.79 -48.66
C ILE A 247 -29.51 -25.85 -47.71
N LYS A 248 -30.17 -26.87 -48.21
CA LYS A 248 -30.69 -28.01 -47.44
C LYS A 248 -29.56 -28.74 -46.71
N SER A 249 -28.51 -29.12 -47.43
CA SER A 249 -27.32 -29.76 -46.86
C SER A 249 -26.65 -28.85 -45.78
N ALA A 250 -26.46 -27.56 -46.04
CA ALA A 250 -25.86 -26.66 -45.08
C ALA A 250 -26.74 -26.40 -43.82
N LYS A 251 -28.09 -26.54 -43.95
CA LYS A 251 -29.01 -26.48 -42.79
C LYS A 251 -28.97 -27.77 -41.98
N GLU A 252 -28.82 -28.93 -42.62
CA GLU A 252 -28.62 -30.22 -41.95
C GLU A 252 -27.29 -30.24 -41.18
N ASP A 253 -26.20 -29.77 -41.80
CA ASP A 253 -24.90 -29.61 -41.17
C ASP A 253 -24.99 -28.64 -39.96
N LEU A 254 -25.69 -27.51 -40.08
CA LEU A 254 -25.88 -26.56 -38.97
C LEU A 254 -26.64 -27.19 -37.80
N ASN A 255 -27.66 -28.02 -38.07
CA ASN A 255 -28.43 -28.69 -37.02
C ASN A 255 -27.64 -29.80 -36.32
N SER A 256 -26.85 -30.57 -37.04
CA SER A 256 -25.94 -31.57 -36.43
C SER A 256 -24.87 -30.90 -35.58
N GLN A 257 -24.29 -29.80 -36.05
CA GLN A 257 -23.31 -29.02 -35.27
C GLN A 257 -23.95 -28.32 -34.06
N LYS A 258 -25.19 -27.85 -34.15
CA LYS A 258 -25.92 -27.34 -32.96
C LYS A 258 -26.06 -28.39 -31.86
N GLN A 259 -26.41 -29.64 -32.22
CA GLN A 259 -26.52 -30.72 -31.21
C GLN A 259 -25.20 -31.03 -30.54
N ILE A 260 -24.09 -31.04 -31.31
CA ILE A 260 -22.74 -31.23 -30.74
C ILE A 260 -22.37 -30.08 -29.79
N VAL A 261 -22.62 -28.84 -30.20
CA VAL A 261 -22.37 -27.64 -29.38
C VAL A 261 -23.21 -27.65 -28.10
N THR A 262 -24.50 -28.03 -28.18
CA THR A 262 -25.37 -28.15 -27.00
C THR A 262 -24.84 -29.21 -26.04
N LYS A 263 -24.43 -30.39 -26.52
CA LYS A 263 -23.81 -31.41 -25.67
C LYS A 263 -22.50 -30.98 -25.00
N ILE A 264 -21.68 -30.19 -25.72
CA ILE A 264 -20.44 -29.62 -25.15
C ILE A 264 -20.78 -28.60 -24.06
N ILE A 265 -21.74 -27.71 -24.31
CA ILE A 265 -22.21 -26.72 -23.34
C ILE A 265 -22.79 -27.40 -22.09
N GLU A 266 -23.65 -28.40 -22.25
CA GLU A 266 -24.20 -29.17 -21.13
C GLU A 266 -23.12 -29.90 -20.30
N LYS A 267 -22.11 -30.46 -20.99
CA LYS A 267 -20.96 -31.12 -20.34
C LYS A 267 -20.10 -30.11 -19.58
N GLU A 268 -19.94 -28.91 -20.10
CA GLU A 268 -19.24 -27.83 -19.42
C GLU A 268 -20.05 -27.24 -18.26
N GLU A 269 -21.38 -27.10 -18.39
CA GLU A 269 -22.25 -26.69 -17.29
C GLU A 269 -22.27 -27.74 -16.18
N LYS A 270 -22.27 -29.03 -16.50
CA LYS A 270 -22.10 -30.11 -15.52
C LYS A 270 -20.73 -30.03 -14.84
N LYS A 271 -19.65 -29.72 -15.56
CA LYS A 271 -18.34 -29.46 -14.97
C LYS A 271 -18.34 -28.21 -14.07
N ARG A 272 -19.07 -27.15 -14.46
CA ARG A 272 -19.22 -25.93 -13.63
C ARG A 272 -20.03 -26.16 -12.34
N LYS A 273 -20.95 -27.09 -12.35
CA LYS A 273 -21.69 -27.53 -11.15
C LYS A 273 -20.87 -28.40 -10.20
N ASN A 274 -19.69 -28.83 -10.60
CA ASN A 274 -18.81 -29.73 -9.87
C ASN A 274 -17.93 -29.00 -8.83
N PRO A 275 -17.38 -29.69 -7.83
CA PRO A 275 -16.96 -29.19 -6.52
C PRO A 275 -15.66 -28.39 -6.49
N TYR A 276 -15.32 -27.70 -7.55
CA TYR A 276 -14.20 -26.78 -7.52
C TYR A 276 -14.51 -25.63 -6.55
N LYS A 277 -13.57 -25.34 -5.66
CA LYS A 277 -13.68 -24.22 -4.69
C LYS A 277 -13.64 -22.84 -5.36
N LEU A 278 -13.24 -22.74 -6.63
CA LEU A 278 -13.18 -21.51 -7.40
C LEU A 278 -14.50 -21.25 -8.14
N LYS A 279 -15.04 -20.04 -7.99
CA LYS A 279 -16.21 -19.55 -8.72
C LYS A 279 -15.78 -18.44 -9.67
N ILE A 280 -16.12 -18.55 -10.95
CA ILE A 280 -15.83 -17.55 -11.98
C ILE A 280 -17.14 -16.80 -12.28
N GLU A 281 -17.12 -15.48 -12.17
CA GLU A 281 -18.27 -14.62 -12.45
C GLU A 281 -17.93 -13.63 -13.57
N LYS A 282 -18.63 -13.72 -14.71
CA LYS A 282 -18.54 -12.68 -15.73
C LYS A 282 -19.34 -11.46 -15.33
N LYS A 283 -18.70 -10.30 -15.32
CA LYS A 283 -19.32 -9.01 -15.10
C LYS A 283 -18.99 -8.07 -16.26
N ASP A 284 -19.94 -7.83 -17.15
CA ASP A 284 -19.72 -7.05 -18.39
C ASP A 284 -19.34 -5.59 -18.14
N ASN A 285 -19.64 -5.04 -16.96
CA ASN A 285 -19.24 -3.69 -16.57
C ASN A 285 -17.75 -3.56 -16.29
N VAL A 286 -17.00 -4.66 -16.10
CA VAL A 286 -15.54 -4.65 -15.90
C VAL A 286 -14.79 -4.05 -17.11
N LYS A 287 -15.34 -4.12 -18.31
CA LYS A 287 -14.79 -3.45 -19.50
C LYS A 287 -14.56 -1.94 -19.29
N TRP A 288 -15.41 -1.28 -18.49
CA TRP A 288 -15.26 0.13 -18.15
C TRP A 288 -14.14 0.38 -17.11
N LEU A 289 -13.85 -0.60 -16.25
CA LEU A 289 -12.68 -0.53 -15.36
C LEU A 289 -11.38 -0.57 -16.18
N ILE A 290 -11.34 -1.36 -17.28
CA ILE A 290 -10.19 -1.37 -18.20
C ILE A 290 -10.00 0.02 -18.82
N LEU A 291 -11.08 0.64 -19.29
CA LEU A 291 -11.02 2.00 -19.86
C LEU A 291 -10.52 3.02 -18.81
N VAL A 292 -11.06 2.97 -17.59
CA VAL A 292 -10.63 3.86 -16.50
C VAL A 292 -9.17 3.63 -16.13
N MET A 293 -8.72 2.37 -16.09
CA MET A 293 -7.31 2.05 -15.85
C MET A 293 -6.40 2.68 -16.91
N VAL A 294 -6.79 2.64 -18.20
CA VAL A 294 -6.06 3.31 -19.28
C VAL A 294 -6.05 4.83 -19.08
N ILE A 295 -7.19 5.44 -18.73
CA ILE A 295 -7.24 6.88 -18.42
C ILE A 295 -6.34 7.22 -17.24
N CYS A 296 -6.39 6.41 -16.17
CA CYS A 296 -5.55 6.59 -14.99
C CYS A 296 -4.05 6.49 -15.32
N ALA A 297 -3.65 5.72 -16.33
CA ALA A 297 -2.25 5.67 -16.76
C ALA A 297 -1.72 7.04 -17.25
N PHE A 298 -2.58 7.93 -17.73
CA PHE A 298 -2.21 9.29 -18.11
C PHE A 298 -2.22 10.28 -16.94
N THR A 299 -2.84 9.94 -15.81
CA THR A 299 -2.88 10.84 -14.65
C THR A 299 -1.53 11.06 -13.98
N GLY A 300 -0.56 10.17 -14.22
CA GLY A 300 0.82 10.37 -13.81
C GLY A 300 1.50 11.60 -14.46
N LEU A 301 0.91 12.17 -15.51
CA LEU A 301 1.37 13.44 -16.10
C LEU A 301 0.80 14.66 -15.36
N LEU A 302 -0.19 14.49 -14.49
CA LEU A 302 -0.82 15.55 -13.69
C LEU A 302 -0.09 15.76 -12.36
N THR A 303 1.22 15.92 -12.43
CA THR A 303 2.12 16.17 -11.31
C THR A 303 3.23 17.14 -11.72
N PRO A 304 3.75 17.96 -10.80
CA PRO A 304 4.92 18.80 -11.09
C PRO A 304 6.22 18.00 -11.27
N LEU A 305 6.20 16.68 -10.99
CA LEU A 305 7.38 15.82 -11.00
C LEU A 305 7.75 15.26 -12.39
N GLY A 306 7.09 15.70 -13.46
CA GLY A 306 7.35 15.24 -14.82
C GLY A 306 7.08 13.74 -15.02
N ASN A 307 8.08 12.98 -15.47
CA ASN A 307 7.97 11.54 -15.74
C ASN A 307 8.25 10.64 -14.52
N THR A 308 8.48 11.23 -13.36
CA THR A 308 8.80 10.49 -12.11
C THR A 308 7.80 9.37 -11.78
N PRO A 309 6.46 9.53 -11.89
CA PRO A 309 5.52 8.45 -11.61
C PRO A 309 5.75 7.17 -12.44
N TYR A 310 6.31 7.29 -13.63
CA TYR A 310 6.57 6.16 -14.53
C TYR A 310 7.93 5.51 -14.34
N THR A 311 8.90 6.24 -13.81
CA THR A 311 10.30 5.80 -13.73
C THR A 311 10.73 5.44 -12.30
N TYR A 312 10.08 6.01 -11.28
CA TYR A 312 10.51 5.90 -9.89
C TYR A 312 10.60 4.45 -9.41
N LEU A 313 9.52 3.67 -9.59
CA LEU A 313 9.49 2.27 -9.15
C LEU A 313 10.57 1.42 -9.85
N ILE A 314 10.79 1.66 -11.16
CA ILE A 314 11.81 0.93 -11.93
C ILE A 314 13.21 1.24 -11.36
N LYS A 315 13.51 2.50 -11.08
CA LYS A 315 14.77 2.92 -10.46
C LYS A 315 14.96 2.29 -9.08
N THR A 316 13.93 2.34 -8.22
CA THR A 316 13.98 1.71 -6.89
C THR A 316 14.25 0.20 -6.97
N MET A 317 13.65 -0.50 -7.95
CA MET A 317 13.89 -1.94 -8.14
C MET A 317 15.28 -2.27 -8.71
N GLN A 318 15.95 -1.33 -9.35
CA GLN A 318 17.33 -1.49 -9.86
C GLN A 318 18.38 -1.24 -8.78
N GLY A 319 18.03 -0.50 -7.72
CA GLY A 319 18.95 -0.12 -6.64
C GLY A 319 19.19 -1.21 -5.59
N ASN A 320 20.30 -1.06 -4.86
CA ASN A 320 20.71 -2.00 -3.79
C ASN A 320 20.08 -1.68 -2.42
N THR A 321 19.34 -0.58 -2.28
CA THR A 321 18.73 -0.15 -1.02
C THR A 321 17.80 -1.20 -0.42
N MET A 322 17.16 -2.02 -1.26
CA MET A 322 16.26 -3.10 -0.84
C MET A 322 16.93 -4.15 0.06
N ASN A 323 18.22 -4.43 -0.11
CA ASN A 323 18.91 -5.48 0.62
C ASN A 323 19.34 -5.05 2.03
N SER A 324 19.50 -3.75 2.25
CA SER A 324 20.08 -3.20 3.50
C SER A 324 19.01 -2.64 4.46
N ILE A 325 17.81 -2.35 3.96
CA ILE A 325 16.70 -1.82 4.78
C ILE A 325 15.84 -2.99 5.27
N SER A 326 15.71 -3.16 6.58
CA SER A 326 15.00 -4.30 7.20
C SER A 326 13.52 -4.42 6.79
N GLU A 327 12.84 -3.30 6.50
CA GLU A 327 11.44 -3.28 6.03
C GLU A 327 11.29 -3.85 4.60
N HIS A 328 12.33 -3.77 3.79
CA HIS A 328 12.34 -4.27 2.40
C HIS A 328 12.72 -5.73 2.29
N GLN A 329 13.28 -6.32 3.35
CA GLN A 329 13.66 -7.74 3.35
C GLN A 329 12.44 -8.65 3.22
N PRO A 330 12.62 -9.87 2.68
CA PRO A 330 11.56 -10.87 2.59
C PRO A 330 10.95 -11.19 3.96
N LEU A 331 9.65 -11.55 3.97
CA LEU A 331 8.97 -12.07 5.14
C LEU A 331 9.67 -13.34 5.62
N THR A 332 9.96 -13.41 6.91
CA THR A 332 10.48 -14.61 7.54
C THR A 332 9.47 -15.14 8.55
N LEU A 333 9.05 -16.40 8.39
CA LEU A 333 8.02 -17.01 9.24
C LEU A 333 8.35 -16.94 10.73
N TYR A 334 9.64 -16.95 11.07
CA TYR A 334 10.10 -16.84 12.45
C TYR A 334 9.88 -15.45 13.08
N LYS A 335 10.04 -14.38 12.30
CA LYS A 335 9.87 -13.00 12.80
C LYS A 335 8.42 -12.51 12.70
N ASP A 336 7.66 -13.01 11.72
CA ASP A 336 6.33 -12.53 11.37
C ASP A 336 5.25 -13.58 11.72
N VAL A 337 5.31 -14.10 12.96
CA VAL A 337 4.42 -15.18 13.46
C VAL A 337 2.93 -14.82 13.33
N GLU A 338 2.55 -13.56 13.57
CA GLU A 338 1.17 -13.09 13.44
C GLU A 338 0.65 -13.31 12.01
N THR A 339 1.46 -13.01 10.99
CA THR A 339 1.12 -13.25 9.58
C THR A 339 0.98 -14.73 9.27
N MET A 340 1.90 -15.57 9.79
CA MET A 340 1.84 -17.02 9.63
C MET A 340 0.54 -17.58 10.21
N VAL A 341 0.16 -17.19 11.43
CA VAL A 341 -1.09 -17.64 12.07
C VAL A 341 -2.31 -17.25 11.25
N VAL A 342 -2.35 -16.01 10.73
CA VAL A 342 -3.46 -15.55 9.86
C VAL A 342 -3.56 -16.40 8.60
N LEU A 343 -2.44 -16.72 7.95
CA LEU A 343 -2.42 -17.56 6.75
C LEU A 343 -2.86 -19.01 7.05
N ILE A 344 -2.39 -19.59 8.15
CA ILE A 344 -2.79 -20.95 8.57
C ILE A 344 -4.30 -21.00 8.83
N LEU A 345 -4.85 -20.03 9.57
CA LEU A 345 -6.29 -19.96 9.82
C LEU A 345 -7.08 -19.82 8.51
N PHE A 346 -6.60 -18.97 7.59
CA PHE A 346 -7.24 -18.79 6.30
C PHE A 346 -7.26 -20.10 5.49
N PHE A 347 -6.12 -20.76 5.30
CA PHE A 347 -6.05 -22.01 4.58
C PHE A 347 -6.81 -23.13 5.29
N GLY A 348 -6.78 -23.15 6.62
CA GLY A 348 -7.58 -24.08 7.41
C GLY A 348 -9.09 -23.94 7.11
N ILE A 349 -9.62 -22.71 7.16
CA ILE A 349 -11.02 -22.44 6.80
C ILE A 349 -11.30 -22.88 5.36
N LEU A 350 -10.42 -22.58 4.41
CA LEU A 350 -10.59 -22.93 3.01
C LEU A 350 -10.62 -24.45 2.78
N ILE A 351 -9.78 -25.19 3.49
CA ILE A 351 -9.66 -26.66 3.35
C ILE A 351 -10.83 -27.38 4.03
N PHE A 352 -11.15 -27.00 5.27
CA PHE A 352 -12.12 -27.74 6.10
C PHE A 352 -13.58 -27.31 5.89
N THR A 353 -13.85 -26.32 5.03
CA THR A 353 -15.21 -25.85 4.74
C THR A 353 -15.54 -25.93 3.25
N ASP A 354 -16.84 -25.97 2.91
CA ASP A 354 -17.33 -25.91 1.52
C ASP A 354 -17.33 -24.48 0.95
N THR A 355 -16.49 -23.62 1.46
CA THR A 355 -16.45 -22.21 1.03
C THR A 355 -15.92 -22.11 -0.38
N LYS A 356 -16.64 -21.37 -1.25
CA LYS A 356 -16.21 -21.07 -2.61
C LYS A 356 -15.62 -19.67 -2.68
N ILE A 357 -14.43 -19.57 -3.25
CA ILE A 357 -13.75 -18.29 -3.50
C ILE A 357 -14.01 -17.83 -4.94
N LYS A 358 -14.27 -16.54 -5.14
CA LYS A 358 -14.30 -15.97 -6.50
C LYS A 358 -12.88 -15.91 -7.05
N LEU A 359 -12.74 -16.11 -8.36
CA LEU A 359 -11.42 -16.13 -9.01
C LEU A 359 -10.65 -14.81 -8.79
N ARG A 360 -11.33 -13.66 -8.84
CA ARG A 360 -10.73 -12.35 -8.54
C ARG A 360 -10.24 -12.23 -7.10
N ASP A 361 -11.00 -12.78 -6.13
CA ASP A 361 -10.61 -12.77 -4.72
C ASP A 361 -9.39 -13.68 -4.48
N PHE A 362 -9.34 -14.82 -5.20
CA PHE A 362 -8.17 -15.70 -5.19
C PHE A 362 -6.92 -15.00 -5.76
N PHE A 363 -7.02 -14.37 -6.93
CA PHE A 363 -5.89 -13.65 -7.51
C PHE A 363 -5.43 -12.47 -6.64
N MET A 364 -6.37 -11.72 -6.05
CA MET A 364 -6.03 -10.64 -5.13
C MET A 364 -5.25 -11.16 -3.93
N LEU A 365 -5.78 -12.18 -3.25
CA LEU A 365 -5.15 -12.73 -2.05
C LEU A 365 -3.80 -13.36 -2.37
N PHE A 366 -3.72 -14.16 -3.43
CA PHE A 366 -2.47 -14.78 -3.86
C PHE A 366 -1.40 -13.74 -4.20
N GLY A 367 -1.78 -12.68 -4.93
CA GLY A 367 -0.89 -11.56 -5.24
C GLY A 367 -0.39 -10.84 -3.98
N LEU A 368 -1.27 -10.57 -3.00
CA LEU A 368 -0.90 -9.94 -1.72
C LEU A 368 0.03 -10.83 -0.89
N ILE A 369 -0.25 -12.13 -0.82
CA ILE A 369 0.63 -13.10 -0.15
C ILE A 369 2.01 -13.12 -0.82
N PHE A 370 2.04 -13.22 -2.15
CA PHE A 370 3.29 -13.21 -2.91
C PHE A 370 4.12 -11.94 -2.66
N LEU A 371 3.48 -10.77 -2.71
CA LEU A 371 4.14 -9.50 -2.40
C LEU A 371 4.67 -9.45 -0.96
N SER A 372 3.94 -10.00 0.01
CA SER A 372 4.37 -10.07 1.41
C SER A 372 5.60 -10.95 1.59
N PHE A 373 5.73 -12.04 0.83
CA PHE A 373 6.94 -12.86 0.82
C PHE A 373 8.14 -12.14 0.19
N MET A 374 7.89 -11.22 -0.74
CA MET A 374 8.97 -10.42 -1.34
C MET A 374 9.46 -9.29 -0.43
N SER A 375 8.56 -8.69 0.36
CA SER A 375 8.92 -7.56 1.24
C SER A 375 7.98 -7.48 2.45
N ARG A 376 8.54 -7.39 3.65
CA ARG A 376 7.81 -7.23 4.91
C ARG A 376 6.89 -6.00 4.91
N ARG A 377 7.28 -4.93 4.24
CA ARG A 377 6.47 -3.72 4.07
C ARG A 377 5.10 -4.02 3.47
N GLN A 378 4.99 -5.05 2.61
CA GLN A 378 3.74 -5.45 1.95
C GLN A 378 2.79 -6.24 2.85
N ILE A 379 3.21 -6.65 4.05
CA ILE A 379 2.33 -7.29 5.05
C ILE A 379 1.15 -6.38 5.39
N SER A 380 1.39 -5.07 5.49
CA SER A 380 0.34 -4.08 5.72
C SER A 380 -0.76 -4.13 4.65
N MET A 381 -0.37 -4.29 3.37
CA MET A 381 -1.31 -4.41 2.26
C MET A 381 -2.08 -5.73 2.31
N LEU A 382 -1.43 -6.84 2.70
CA LEU A 382 -2.09 -8.12 2.91
C LEU A 382 -3.20 -8.00 3.96
N PHE A 383 -2.95 -7.32 5.08
CA PHE A 383 -3.96 -7.14 6.12
C PHE A 383 -5.06 -6.16 5.71
N ILE A 384 -4.72 -5.01 5.12
CA ILE A 384 -5.70 -3.96 4.78
C ILE A 384 -6.63 -4.38 3.64
N ILE A 385 -6.12 -5.09 2.63
CA ILE A 385 -6.93 -5.52 1.47
C ILE A 385 -7.41 -6.96 1.65
N GLY A 386 -6.60 -7.84 2.21
CA GLY A 386 -6.99 -9.23 2.49
C GLY A 386 -8.17 -9.36 3.42
N VAL A 387 -8.36 -8.40 4.37
CA VAL A 387 -9.49 -8.41 5.30
C VAL A 387 -10.86 -8.47 4.60
N TYR A 388 -11.01 -7.89 3.42
CA TYR A 388 -12.28 -7.91 2.67
C TYR A 388 -12.62 -9.32 2.18
N ILE A 389 -11.60 -10.07 1.79
CA ILE A 389 -11.74 -11.46 1.36
C ILE A 389 -12.09 -12.33 2.57
N PHE A 390 -11.39 -12.15 3.69
CA PHE A 390 -11.72 -12.80 4.96
C PHE A 390 -13.15 -12.50 5.40
N ALA A 391 -13.59 -11.25 5.31
CA ALA A 391 -14.93 -10.84 5.67
C ALA A 391 -16.01 -11.56 4.82
N LYS A 392 -15.77 -11.73 3.52
CA LYS A 392 -16.66 -12.52 2.64
C LYS A 392 -16.72 -13.98 3.09
N PHE A 393 -15.57 -14.58 3.38
CA PHE A 393 -15.48 -15.98 3.81
C PHE A 393 -16.21 -16.25 5.11
N LEU A 394 -15.88 -15.50 6.15
CA LEU A 394 -16.49 -15.69 7.46
C LEU A 394 -17.99 -15.40 7.43
N SER A 395 -18.40 -14.39 6.63
CA SER A 395 -19.83 -14.10 6.47
C SER A 395 -20.58 -15.24 5.78
N TYR A 396 -19.97 -15.86 4.76
CA TYR A 396 -20.54 -17.05 4.12
C TYR A 396 -20.66 -18.23 5.10
N LEU A 397 -19.63 -18.46 5.92
CA LEU A 397 -19.65 -19.53 6.92
C LEU A 397 -20.75 -19.30 7.96
N VAL A 398 -20.84 -18.08 8.51
CA VAL A 398 -21.88 -17.73 9.48
C VAL A 398 -23.27 -17.83 8.86
N GLU A 399 -23.47 -17.39 7.62
CA GLU A 399 -24.75 -17.51 6.94
C GLU A 399 -25.16 -18.98 6.75
N LYS A 400 -24.18 -19.87 6.50
CA LYS A 400 -24.42 -21.29 6.28
C LYS A 400 -24.65 -22.06 7.58
N TYR A 401 -23.88 -21.77 8.65
CA TYR A 401 -23.85 -22.61 9.86
C TYR A 401 -24.52 -21.98 11.07
N ASP A 402 -24.55 -20.64 11.21
CA ASP A 402 -25.11 -19.96 12.40
C ASP A 402 -25.65 -18.54 12.09
N LYS A 403 -26.58 -18.47 11.15
CA LYS A 403 -27.22 -17.21 10.76
C LYS A 403 -27.96 -16.52 11.92
N GLU A 404 -28.59 -17.30 12.78
CA GLU A 404 -29.38 -16.78 13.90
C GLU A 404 -28.50 -16.30 15.06
N GLY A 405 -27.37 -16.95 15.34
CA GLY A 405 -26.43 -16.52 16.37
C GLY A 405 -25.85 -15.14 16.12
N CYS A 406 -25.50 -14.84 14.86
CA CYS A 406 -25.03 -13.51 14.49
C CYS A 406 -26.09 -12.41 14.72
N LYS A 407 -27.37 -12.67 14.41
CA LYS A 407 -28.49 -11.75 14.69
C LYS A 407 -28.71 -11.56 16.20
N LYS A 408 -28.69 -12.65 16.97
CA LYS A 408 -28.81 -12.60 18.44
C LYS A 408 -27.67 -11.78 19.05
N ALA A 409 -26.43 -11.97 18.60
CA ALA A 409 -25.27 -11.22 19.07
C ALA A 409 -25.41 -9.70 18.78
N ILE A 410 -25.85 -9.31 17.57
CA ILE A 410 -26.11 -7.90 17.23
C ILE A 410 -27.23 -7.32 18.12
N ASN A 411 -28.30 -8.06 18.36
CA ASN A 411 -29.38 -7.59 19.20
C ASN A 411 -28.94 -7.44 20.66
N MET A 412 -28.16 -8.38 21.17
CA MET A 412 -27.58 -8.32 22.52
C MET A 412 -26.63 -7.13 22.67
N ALA A 413 -25.74 -6.91 21.71
CA ALA A 413 -24.83 -5.75 21.68
C ALA A 413 -25.58 -4.41 21.64
N ASN A 414 -26.79 -4.36 21.09
CA ASN A 414 -27.63 -3.15 21.05
C ASN A 414 -28.40 -2.86 22.34
N THR A 415 -28.48 -3.78 23.28
CA THR A 415 -29.04 -3.51 24.62
C THR A 415 -28.19 -2.51 25.37
N LEU A 416 -28.72 -1.85 26.39
CA LEU A 416 -27.93 -0.92 27.22
C LEU A 416 -26.72 -1.65 27.81
N ILE A 417 -26.95 -2.81 28.42
CA ILE A 417 -25.91 -3.63 29.05
C ILE A 417 -24.86 -4.08 27.99
N GLY A 418 -25.31 -4.58 26.83
CA GLY A 418 -24.41 -5.01 25.75
C GLY A 418 -23.53 -3.88 25.21
N ARG A 419 -24.07 -2.70 25.03
CA ARG A 419 -23.28 -1.50 24.64
C ARG A 419 -22.26 -1.13 25.70
N THR A 420 -22.68 -1.07 26.96
CA THR A 420 -21.77 -0.75 28.07
C THR A 420 -20.63 -1.77 28.14
N ILE A 421 -20.93 -3.08 28.10
CA ILE A 421 -19.92 -4.13 28.11
C ILE A 421 -18.97 -3.99 26.90
N THR A 422 -19.50 -3.81 25.70
CA THR A 422 -18.65 -3.68 24.49
C THR A 422 -17.70 -2.50 24.59
N ILE A 423 -18.21 -1.32 24.99
CA ILE A 423 -17.37 -0.12 25.14
C ILE A 423 -16.38 -0.33 26.28
N SER A 424 -16.78 -0.91 27.42
CA SER A 424 -15.89 -1.15 28.56
C SER A 424 -14.74 -2.10 28.20
N ILE A 425 -15.00 -3.16 27.42
CA ILE A 425 -13.95 -4.06 26.93
C ILE A 425 -12.97 -3.31 26.03
N VAL A 426 -13.47 -2.50 25.07
CA VAL A 426 -12.62 -1.73 24.18
C VAL A 426 -11.77 -0.70 24.97
N ILE A 427 -12.37 -0.03 25.95
CA ILE A 427 -11.62 0.90 26.83
C ILE A 427 -10.56 0.15 27.63
N LEU A 428 -10.92 -1.01 28.23
CA LEU A 428 -9.98 -1.81 29.02
C LEU A 428 -8.75 -2.23 28.18
N VAL A 429 -9.00 -2.76 26.99
CA VAL A 429 -7.92 -3.11 26.05
C VAL A 429 -7.11 -1.87 25.66
N SER A 430 -7.78 -0.75 25.37
CA SER A 430 -7.14 0.53 25.02
C SER A 430 -6.26 1.06 26.16
N VAL A 431 -6.67 0.92 27.42
CA VAL A 431 -5.86 1.33 28.59
C VAL A 431 -4.55 0.55 28.67
N CYS A 432 -4.52 -0.73 28.27
CA CYS A 432 -3.27 -1.48 28.21
C CYS A 432 -2.26 -0.82 27.25
N PHE A 433 -2.70 -0.42 26.06
CA PHE A 433 -1.84 0.27 25.09
C PHE A 433 -1.48 1.69 25.52
N VAL A 434 -2.37 2.42 26.18
CA VAL A 434 -2.06 3.74 26.74
C VAL A 434 -0.96 3.62 27.80
N ARG A 435 -1.02 2.61 28.66
CA ARG A 435 0.01 2.38 29.70
C ARG A 435 1.40 2.15 29.09
N GLU A 436 1.49 1.40 28.00
CA GLU A 436 2.75 1.19 27.30
C GLU A 436 3.35 2.51 26.78
N LYS A 437 2.50 3.48 26.42
CA LYS A 437 2.89 4.77 25.82
C LYS A 437 2.98 5.93 26.82
N MET A 438 2.67 5.72 28.10
CA MET A 438 2.64 6.82 29.10
C MET A 438 3.95 7.59 29.23
N ASN A 439 5.08 6.94 28.95
CA ASN A 439 6.41 7.55 29.04
C ASN A 439 6.97 7.95 27.67
N ASP A 440 6.19 7.78 26.60
CA ASP A 440 6.64 8.13 25.27
C ASP A 440 6.71 9.64 25.10
N LYS A 441 7.83 10.12 24.57
CA LYS A 441 8.03 11.50 24.14
C LYS A 441 7.85 11.59 22.62
N PHE A 442 7.51 12.77 22.10
CA PHE A 442 7.47 13.01 20.65
C PHE A 442 8.81 12.70 19.99
N ILE A 443 9.91 13.02 20.67
CA ILE A 443 11.28 12.72 20.24
C ILE A 443 11.89 11.74 21.25
N ASN A 444 12.36 10.60 20.75
CA ASN A 444 13.04 9.60 21.58
C ASN A 444 14.54 9.88 21.62
N GLU A 445 15.03 10.40 22.72
CA GLU A 445 16.45 10.76 22.94
C GLU A 445 17.42 9.56 22.82
N LYS A 446 16.93 8.33 23.00
CA LYS A 446 17.74 7.11 22.77
C LYS A 446 17.98 6.85 21.28
N LYS A 447 17.07 7.33 20.41
CA LYS A 447 17.14 7.13 18.97
C LYS A 447 17.68 8.35 18.23
N TYR A 448 17.47 9.55 18.79
CA TYR A 448 17.80 10.81 18.14
C TYR A 448 18.76 11.63 19.00
N PRO A 449 19.80 12.23 18.39
CA PRO A 449 20.84 12.97 19.11
C PRO A 449 20.37 14.37 19.53
N VAL A 450 19.44 14.44 20.50
CA VAL A 450 18.82 15.71 20.93
C VAL A 450 19.84 16.66 21.54
N GLU A 451 20.55 16.20 22.57
CA GLU A 451 21.56 17.00 23.25
C GLU A 451 22.80 17.22 22.38
N ALA A 452 23.28 16.17 21.73
CA ALA A 452 24.44 16.26 20.83
C ALA A 452 24.21 17.24 19.67
N SER A 453 23.00 17.28 19.06
CA SER A 453 22.68 18.24 18.00
C SER A 453 22.64 19.68 18.51
N THR A 454 22.19 19.92 19.75
CA THR A 454 22.20 21.23 20.37
C THR A 454 23.65 21.67 20.59
N TRP A 455 24.49 20.79 21.16
CA TRP A 455 25.90 21.05 21.35
C TRP A 455 26.64 21.37 20.02
N ILE A 456 26.37 20.62 18.97
CA ILE A 456 26.94 20.86 17.62
C ILE A 456 26.59 22.28 17.14
N LEU A 457 25.33 22.69 17.25
CA LEU A 457 24.86 24.00 16.79
C LEU A 457 25.46 25.17 17.59
N GLU A 458 25.79 24.96 18.86
CA GLU A 458 26.34 25.96 19.75
C GLU A 458 27.87 26.09 19.64
N ASN A 459 28.58 25.00 19.26
CA ASN A 459 30.04 24.94 19.39
C ASN A 459 30.79 24.75 18.06
N LEU A 460 30.12 24.32 16.96
CA LEU A 460 30.77 24.01 15.68
C LEU A 460 30.29 24.91 14.55
N ASP A 461 31.20 25.20 13.60
CA ASP A 461 30.84 25.87 12.35
C ASP A 461 30.24 24.87 11.34
N ILE A 462 28.92 24.73 11.39
CA ILE A 462 28.19 23.76 10.56
C ILE A 462 28.29 24.02 9.05
N LYS A 463 28.72 25.23 8.60
CA LYS A 463 28.80 25.57 7.17
C LYS A 463 30.01 24.94 6.50
N ASN A 464 31.10 24.79 7.23
CA ASN A 464 32.35 24.20 6.73
C ASN A 464 32.58 22.78 7.25
N MET A 465 31.58 22.19 7.87
CA MET A 465 31.66 20.87 8.49
C MET A 465 31.16 19.77 7.55
N HIS A 466 32.00 18.80 7.22
CA HIS A 466 31.60 17.55 6.60
C HIS A 466 31.34 16.51 7.68
N LEU A 467 30.11 16.49 8.21
CA LEU A 467 29.70 15.60 9.29
C LEU A 467 29.33 14.22 8.76
N TYR A 468 30.00 13.18 9.20
CA TYR A 468 29.51 11.81 9.05
C TYR A 468 28.47 11.49 10.14
N ASN A 469 27.31 10.99 9.71
CA ASN A 469 26.24 10.52 10.58
C ASN A 469 25.62 9.23 10.02
N GLU A 470 24.88 8.48 10.85
CA GLU A 470 24.20 7.27 10.44
C GLU A 470 22.76 7.54 9.97
N TYR A 471 22.26 6.66 9.12
CA TYR A 471 20.95 6.70 8.47
C TYR A 471 19.76 6.89 9.44
N ASN A 472 19.80 6.19 10.58
CA ASN A 472 18.65 6.08 11.49
C ASN A 472 18.27 7.39 12.23
N TYR A 473 19.15 8.38 12.25
CA TYR A 473 18.91 9.69 12.89
C TYR A 473 19.29 10.89 12.03
N GLY A 474 19.73 10.65 10.80
CA GLY A 474 20.13 11.73 9.89
C GLY A 474 18.99 12.72 9.63
N SER A 475 17.76 12.24 9.46
CA SER A 475 16.61 13.15 9.27
C SER A 475 16.32 14.02 10.48
N TYR A 476 16.66 13.59 11.68
CA TYR A 476 16.57 14.43 12.86
C TYR A 476 17.63 15.54 12.86
N LEU A 477 18.89 15.24 12.49
CA LEU A 477 19.95 16.24 12.33
C LEU A 477 19.56 17.27 11.27
N LEU A 478 19.08 16.83 10.12
CA LEU A 478 18.54 17.66 9.06
C LEU A 478 17.42 18.59 9.57
N TYR A 479 16.48 18.05 10.35
CA TYR A 479 15.41 18.82 10.98
C TYR A 479 15.96 19.92 11.90
N ARG A 480 17.06 19.66 12.63
CA ARG A 480 17.77 20.65 13.46
C ARG A 480 18.57 21.66 12.64
N GLY A 481 18.65 21.52 11.32
CA GLY A 481 19.40 22.42 10.43
C GLY A 481 20.88 22.08 10.29
N ILE A 482 21.29 20.88 10.69
CA ILE A 482 22.66 20.37 10.53
C ILE A 482 22.77 19.64 9.20
N PRO A 483 23.70 20.04 8.27
CA PRO A 483 23.94 19.32 7.03
C PRO A 483 24.39 17.89 7.29
N VAL A 484 23.84 16.92 6.54
CA VAL A 484 24.02 15.49 6.82
C VAL A 484 24.80 14.77 5.71
N PHE A 485 25.51 13.69 6.09
CA PHE A 485 26.06 12.71 5.16
C PHE A 485 24.95 11.86 4.53
N ILE A 486 24.03 11.38 5.38
CA ILE A 486 22.92 10.51 4.98
C ILE A 486 21.72 10.73 5.88
N ASP A 487 20.53 10.52 5.34
CA ASP A 487 19.26 10.51 6.09
C ASP A 487 18.31 9.43 5.55
N SER A 488 17.09 9.34 6.07
CA SER A 488 16.16 8.25 5.72
C SER A 488 15.57 8.33 4.30
N ARG A 489 15.96 9.29 3.47
CA ARG A 489 15.64 9.34 2.04
C ARG A 489 16.60 8.45 1.23
N ALA A 490 16.61 7.14 1.51
CA ALA A 490 17.56 6.18 0.97
C ALA A 490 17.76 6.28 -0.55
N ASP A 491 16.67 6.52 -1.29
CA ASP A 491 16.71 6.62 -2.76
C ASP A 491 17.59 7.79 -3.24
N LEU A 492 17.62 8.91 -2.51
CA LEU A 492 18.49 10.06 -2.82
C LEU A 492 19.97 9.67 -2.93
N TYR A 493 20.41 8.77 -2.05
CA TYR A 493 21.81 8.34 -1.92
C TYR A 493 22.16 7.13 -2.78
N ALA A 494 21.20 6.63 -3.59
CA ALA A 494 21.39 5.53 -4.52
C ALA A 494 21.80 6.03 -5.92
N PRO A 495 22.71 5.34 -6.63
CA PRO A 495 23.26 5.80 -7.91
C PRO A 495 22.20 5.93 -9.02
N GLU A 496 21.09 5.21 -8.94
CA GLU A 496 20.00 5.27 -9.91
C GLU A 496 19.22 6.60 -9.85
N PHE A 497 19.24 7.27 -8.69
CA PHE A 497 18.51 8.51 -8.44
C PHE A 497 19.39 9.76 -8.49
N ASN A 498 20.67 9.66 -8.06
CA ASN A 498 21.54 10.82 -7.90
C ASN A 498 22.50 11.05 -9.07
N LYS A 499 22.32 10.34 -10.19
CA LYS A 499 23.12 10.53 -11.40
C LYS A 499 22.92 11.93 -11.98
N ARG A 500 23.99 12.70 -12.08
CA ARG A 500 24.02 14.01 -12.77
C ARG A 500 24.01 13.83 -14.28
N LYS A 501 23.66 14.88 -15.02
CA LYS A 501 23.56 14.85 -16.49
C LYS A 501 24.92 14.60 -17.19
N ASP A 502 25.99 15.04 -16.58
CA ASP A 502 27.38 14.98 -17.05
C ASP A 502 28.12 13.71 -16.60
N GLU A 503 27.54 12.93 -15.68
CA GLU A 503 28.13 11.72 -15.14
C GLU A 503 27.67 10.46 -15.88
N LYS A 504 28.55 9.47 -16.03
CA LYS A 504 28.21 8.15 -16.59
C LYS A 504 27.41 7.29 -15.60
N LYS A 505 27.70 7.42 -14.30
CA LYS A 505 27.07 6.68 -13.20
C LYS A 505 26.91 7.60 -11.99
N GLY A 506 25.82 7.45 -11.23
CA GLY A 506 25.63 8.15 -9.96
C GLY A 506 26.54 7.63 -8.86
N ARG A 507 26.64 8.35 -7.74
CA ARG A 507 27.43 7.98 -6.56
C ARG A 507 26.64 7.03 -5.68
N ASP A 508 27.24 5.93 -5.20
CA ASP A 508 26.61 4.96 -4.31
C ASP A 508 26.90 5.30 -2.84
N ILE A 509 26.43 6.46 -2.40
CA ILE A 509 26.63 6.97 -1.03
C ILE A 509 25.98 6.03 -0.01
N PHE A 510 24.85 5.41 -0.37
CA PHE A 510 24.15 4.49 0.52
C PHE A 510 24.97 3.23 0.81
N SER A 511 25.59 2.61 -0.20
CA SER A 511 26.48 1.46 -0.01
C SER A 511 27.74 1.85 0.75
N ASP A 512 28.31 3.03 0.52
CA ASP A 512 29.45 3.54 1.28
C ASP A 512 29.10 3.70 2.76
N TYR A 513 27.92 4.27 3.08
CA TYR A 513 27.41 4.33 4.44
C TYR A 513 27.33 2.93 5.09
N ILE A 514 26.72 1.95 4.41
CA ILE A 514 26.60 0.59 4.93
C ILE A 514 27.97 -0.01 5.20
N ASN A 515 28.90 0.12 4.27
CA ASN A 515 30.28 -0.38 4.42
C ASN A 515 31.00 0.27 5.59
N ILE A 516 30.91 1.58 5.77
CA ILE A 516 31.50 2.31 6.90
C ILE A 516 30.86 1.85 8.22
N SER A 517 29.54 1.87 8.33
CA SER A 517 28.81 1.57 9.57
C SER A 517 28.97 0.12 10.04
N THR A 518 29.16 -0.81 9.09
CA THR A 518 29.37 -2.24 9.37
C THR A 518 30.85 -2.63 9.46
N LEU A 519 31.77 -1.69 9.20
CA LEU A 519 33.22 -1.92 9.10
C LEU A 519 33.60 -2.92 7.99
N GLY A 520 32.77 -3.03 6.93
CA GLY A 520 33.04 -3.87 5.77
C GLY A 520 34.11 -3.31 4.85
N THR A 521 34.33 -1.98 4.86
CA THR A 521 35.40 -1.28 4.15
C THR A 521 36.22 -0.50 5.17
N TYR A 522 37.50 -0.30 4.89
CA TYR A 522 38.36 0.53 5.74
C TYR A 522 37.81 1.97 5.78
N TYR A 523 37.19 2.33 6.88
CA TYR A 523 36.38 3.55 6.99
C TYR A 523 37.20 4.83 6.78
N GLU A 524 38.49 4.86 7.15
CA GLU A 524 39.36 6.01 6.98
C GLU A 524 39.55 6.38 5.52
N THR A 525 39.77 5.39 4.63
CA THR A 525 39.85 5.64 3.18
C THR A 525 38.60 6.34 2.66
N LYS A 526 37.43 5.93 3.17
CA LYS A 526 36.18 6.60 2.78
C LYS A 526 36.03 7.97 3.42
N PHE A 527 36.51 8.14 4.66
CA PHE A 527 36.52 9.44 5.30
C PHE A 527 37.46 10.42 4.59
N ASP A 528 38.60 9.96 4.05
CA ASP A 528 39.47 10.76 3.19
C ASP A 528 38.77 11.15 1.89
N GLU A 529 38.13 10.17 1.22
CA GLU A 529 37.42 10.38 -0.05
C GLU A 529 36.29 11.42 0.07
N TYR A 530 35.58 11.43 1.21
CA TYR A 530 34.49 12.36 1.48
C TYR A 530 34.93 13.61 2.27
N GLU A 531 36.22 13.75 2.56
CA GLU A 531 36.76 14.88 3.33
C GLU A 531 36.04 15.07 4.68
N ILE A 532 35.73 13.95 5.38
CA ILE A 532 35.00 13.99 6.65
C ILE A 532 35.85 14.71 7.70
N THR A 533 35.26 15.74 8.30
CA THR A 533 35.90 16.55 9.37
C THR A 533 35.38 16.15 10.75
N HIS A 534 34.11 15.79 10.87
CA HIS A 534 33.47 15.45 12.12
C HIS A 534 32.63 14.17 12.00
N VAL A 535 32.47 13.48 13.11
CA VAL A 535 31.72 12.20 13.14
C VAL A 535 30.78 12.21 14.36
N ILE A 536 29.49 11.94 14.13
CA ILE A 536 28.54 11.64 15.21
C ILE A 536 28.09 10.19 15.12
N VAL A 537 28.21 9.46 16.23
CA VAL A 537 27.88 8.03 16.30
C VAL A 537 27.19 7.67 17.61
N VAL A 538 26.45 6.57 17.60
CA VAL A 538 25.85 5.98 18.81
C VAL A 538 26.96 5.42 19.70
N ASN A 539 26.87 5.63 21.04
CA ASN A 539 27.86 5.16 22.00
C ASN A 539 28.24 3.69 21.87
N ASN A 540 27.27 2.81 21.56
CA ASN A 540 27.48 1.38 21.46
C ASN A 540 27.68 0.90 20.01
N SER A 541 27.96 1.79 19.05
CA SER A 541 28.20 1.42 17.66
C SER A 541 29.59 0.79 17.50
N LYS A 542 29.71 -0.08 16.48
CA LYS A 542 31.02 -0.67 16.13
C LYS A 542 32.04 0.41 15.77
N LEU A 543 31.60 1.40 14.99
CA LEU A 543 32.45 2.50 14.56
C LEU A 543 32.99 3.28 15.77
N ASN A 544 32.16 3.57 16.77
CA ASN A 544 32.61 4.24 18.01
C ASN A 544 33.73 3.50 18.72
N MET A 545 33.71 2.15 18.74
CA MET A 545 34.75 1.35 19.37
C MET A 545 36.14 1.52 18.69
N PHE A 546 36.16 1.82 17.40
CA PHE A 546 37.40 2.09 16.66
C PHE A 546 37.82 3.55 16.82
N LEU A 547 36.90 4.51 16.65
CA LEU A 547 37.20 5.94 16.76
C LEU A 547 37.74 6.29 18.15
N SER A 548 37.20 5.73 19.23
CA SER A 548 37.62 5.99 20.60
C SER A 548 39.06 5.52 20.94
N ARG A 549 39.68 4.71 20.07
CA ARG A 549 41.03 4.18 20.22
C ARG A 549 42.00 4.75 19.19
N ASN A 550 41.55 5.56 18.28
CA ASN A 550 42.35 6.13 17.21
C ASN A 550 42.76 7.57 17.59
N GLU A 551 44.07 7.80 17.67
CA GLU A 551 44.65 9.10 18.05
C GLU A 551 44.32 10.24 17.08
N ASN A 552 43.91 9.90 15.85
CA ASN A 552 43.50 10.87 14.83
C ASN A 552 42.09 11.43 15.10
N TYR A 553 41.41 11.03 16.18
CA TYR A 553 40.07 11.51 16.52
C TYR A 553 40.03 12.06 17.93
N THR A 554 39.62 13.32 18.05
CA THR A 554 39.41 14.00 19.33
C THR A 554 37.94 13.95 19.71
N GLN A 555 37.61 13.36 20.86
CA GLN A 555 36.24 13.37 21.38
C GLN A 555 35.90 14.79 21.86
N LEU A 556 34.96 15.45 21.15
CA LEU A 556 34.49 16.80 21.48
C LEU A 556 33.31 16.80 22.45
N TYR A 557 32.39 15.84 22.26
CA TYR A 557 31.17 15.75 23.07
C TYR A 557 30.77 14.28 23.30
N LYS A 558 30.15 14.03 24.44
CA LYS A 558 29.56 12.71 24.74
C LYS A 558 28.39 12.88 25.72
N ASP A 559 27.26 12.28 25.39
CA ASP A 559 26.13 12.10 26.31
C ASP A 559 25.87 10.60 26.58
N SER A 560 24.70 10.26 27.11
CA SER A 560 24.32 8.89 27.42
C SER A 560 24.17 7.99 26.17
N TYR A 561 23.94 8.56 24.98
CA TYR A 561 23.58 7.81 23.78
C TYR A 561 24.48 8.08 22.59
N PHE A 562 25.05 9.29 22.46
CA PHE A 562 25.81 9.75 21.31
C PHE A 562 27.17 10.31 21.69
N VAL A 563 28.10 10.25 20.73
CA VAL A 563 29.44 10.82 20.81
C VAL A 563 29.70 11.63 19.55
N VAL A 564 30.36 12.79 19.71
CA VAL A 564 30.84 13.60 18.59
C VAL A 564 32.37 13.65 18.63
N TYR A 565 32.97 13.34 17.49
CA TYR A 565 34.42 13.41 17.27
C TYR A 565 34.76 14.46 16.24
N GLU A 566 35.90 15.13 16.42
CA GLU A 566 36.64 15.85 15.40
C GLU A 566 37.74 14.94 14.84
N ARG A 567 37.93 14.97 13.56
CA ARG A 567 39.01 14.26 12.87
C ARG A 567 40.20 15.21 12.72
N ASN A 568 41.34 14.83 13.32
CA ASN A 568 42.60 15.54 13.16
C ASN A 568 43.18 15.14 11.81
N VAL A 569 43.00 15.97 10.80
CA VAL A 569 43.62 15.79 9.48
C VAL A 569 44.93 16.55 9.50
N ASP A 570 46.07 15.85 9.37
CA ASP A 570 47.40 16.46 9.24
C ASP A 570 47.53 17.24 7.91
#